data_b9f6befb7d1905dac9c8efa17e654f8d
#
_entry.id   b9f6befb7d1905dac9c8efa17e654f8d
#
_cell.length_a   1.000
_cell.length_b   1.000
_cell.length_c   1.000
_cell.angle_alpha   90.00
_cell.angle_beta   90.00
_cell.angle_gamma   90.00
#
_symmetry.space_group_name_H-M   'P 1'
#
loop_
_entity.id
_entity.type
_entity.pdbx_description
1 polymer ?
#
loop_
_entity_poly.entity_id
_entity_poly.type
_entity_poly.pdbx_seq_one_letter_code
_entity_poly.pdbx_strand_id
1 'polypeptide(L)'
;MDQISAAEVLFSKTQQRVLRALFALPTSSAGVSYSELLRLTSAGAGGIHRELQQFVRAGLVRERPVGGRRIYFPNEAHPIYEELRAIARKLLGIPALVKKALEPFSMQIERAFIYGSVARNAEDAESDIDVMVIGNPPVEKVLGALQEIEPALCRHVSARFYDPVEFHKLGASNAFLQRVQAGATIELIEHALLPKAVPAGSKKKKSGSKPP
;
A
#
# COMPACT_ATOMS: atom_id res chain seq x y z
N MET A 1 -15.50 -16.64 6.97
CA MET A 1 -15.48 -16.78 5.50
C MET A 1 -14.26 -16.01 5.04
N ASP A 2 -13.25 -16.71 4.54
CA ASP A 2 -12.07 -16.03 3.95
C ASP A 2 -12.54 -15.24 2.73
N GLN A 3 -12.37 -13.93 2.76
CA GLN A 3 -12.69 -13.07 1.62
C GLN A 3 -11.66 -13.30 0.52
N ILE A 4 -12.10 -13.94 -0.58
CA ILE A 4 -11.27 -14.09 -1.78
C ILE A 4 -11.08 -12.70 -2.40
N SER A 5 -9.84 -12.27 -2.59
CA SER A 5 -9.55 -10.97 -3.17
C SER A 5 -9.83 -10.94 -4.69
N ALA A 6 -10.19 -9.77 -5.23
CA ALA A 6 -10.38 -9.60 -6.67
C ALA A 6 -9.12 -10.01 -7.48
N ALA A 7 -7.93 -9.80 -6.93
CA ALA A 7 -6.68 -10.24 -7.53
C ALA A 7 -6.60 -11.77 -7.69
N GLU A 8 -7.08 -12.53 -6.69
CA GLU A 8 -7.09 -14.00 -6.71
C GLU A 8 -8.12 -14.57 -7.69
N VAL A 9 -9.22 -13.86 -7.90
CA VAL A 9 -10.25 -14.24 -8.88
C VAL A 9 -9.79 -13.97 -10.31
N LEU A 10 -9.13 -12.83 -10.55
CA LEU A 10 -8.77 -12.38 -11.90
C LEU A 10 -7.46 -12.98 -12.41
N PHE A 11 -6.51 -13.25 -11.52
CA PHE A 11 -5.15 -13.62 -11.90
C PHE A 11 -4.61 -14.78 -11.08
N SER A 12 -3.96 -15.74 -11.72
CA SER A 12 -3.18 -16.77 -11.02
C SER A 12 -2.07 -16.13 -10.18
N LYS A 13 -1.60 -16.82 -9.14
CA LYS A 13 -0.51 -16.32 -8.27
C LYS A 13 0.74 -15.93 -9.07
N THR A 14 1.06 -16.66 -10.13
CA THR A 14 2.23 -16.36 -10.99
C THR A 14 1.98 -15.12 -11.83
N GLN A 15 0.78 -14.96 -12.40
CA GLN A 15 0.38 -13.74 -13.13
C GLN A 15 0.41 -12.50 -12.23
N GLN A 16 -0.14 -12.61 -11.02
CA GLN A 16 -0.08 -11.50 -10.04
C GLN A 16 1.36 -11.03 -9.80
N ARG A 17 2.31 -11.96 -9.67
CA ARG A 17 3.73 -11.64 -9.44
C ARG A 17 4.36 -10.93 -10.64
N VAL A 18 4.13 -11.44 -11.85
CA VAL A 18 4.63 -10.82 -13.08
C VAL A 18 4.01 -9.45 -13.32
N LEU A 19 2.68 -9.33 -13.16
CA LEU A 19 1.96 -8.06 -13.28
C LEU A 19 2.44 -7.03 -12.26
N ARG A 20 2.67 -7.45 -11.01
CA ARG A 20 3.21 -6.57 -9.99
C ARG A 20 4.58 -6.03 -10.40
N ALA A 21 5.50 -6.90 -10.76
CA ALA A 21 6.87 -6.53 -11.08
C ALA A 21 6.97 -5.60 -12.30
N LEU A 22 6.11 -5.78 -13.30
CA LEU A 22 6.18 -5.03 -14.55
C LEU A 22 5.23 -3.83 -14.62
N PHE A 23 4.04 -3.89 -13.98
CA PHE A 23 3.00 -2.88 -14.16
C PHE A 23 2.62 -2.12 -12.88
N ALA A 24 2.79 -2.73 -11.71
CA ALA A 24 2.30 -2.16 -10.46
C ALA A 24 3.37 -1.41 -9.65
N LEU A 25 4.61 -1.87 -9.71
CA LEU A 25 5.74 -1.22 -9.06
C LEU A 25 6.39 -0.18 -9.98
N PRO A 26 7.06 0.85 -9.43
CA PRO A 26 7.91 1.73 -10.22
C PRO A 26 9.03 0.89 -10.85
N THR A 27 8.92 0.67 -12.15
CA THR A 27 10.00 0.03 -12.92
C THR A 27 10.92 1.12 -13.44
N SER A 28 12.23 0.90 -13.30
CA SER A 28 13.21 1.76 -13.92
C SER A 28 12.97 1.75 -15.44
N SER A 29 13.24 2.87 -16.12
CA SER A 29 13.24 2.95 -17.60
C SER A 29 14.17 1.92 -18.25
N ALA A 30 15.08 1.32 -17.48
CA ALA A 30 15.97 0.24 -17.90
C ALA A 30 15.25 -1.12 -18.08
N GLY A 31 13.97 -1.25 -17.63
CA GLY A 31 13.21 -2.50 -17.65
C GLY A 31 13.66 -3.48 -16.57
N VAL A 32 13.12 -4.69 -16.59
CA VAL A 32 13.37 -5.73 -15.58
C VAL A 32 14.00 -6.96 -16.24
N SER A 33 15.14 -7.41 -15.74
CA SER A 33 15.78 -8.63 -16.24
C SER A 33 15.07 -9.90 -15.76
N TYR A 34 15.26 -11.01 -16.47
CA TYR A 34 14.68 -12.28 -16.05
C TYR A 34 15.14 -12.73 -14.65
N SER A 35 16.42 -12.54 -14.34
CA SER A 35 16.97 -12.84 -13.00
C SER A 35 16.36 -11.98 -11.91
N GLU A 36 16.12 -10.72 -12.21
CA GLU A 36 15.44 -9.79 -11.31
C GLU A 36 13.97 -10.17 -11.10
N LEU A 37 13.24 -10.52 -12.17
CA LEU A 37 11.88 -11.05 -12.06
C LEU A 37 11.81 -12.29 -11.18
N LEU A 38 12.77 -13.22 -11.29
CA LEU A 38 12.83 -14.39 -10.41
C LEU A 38 13.02 -13.98 -8.95
N ARG A 39 13.91 -13.02 -8.68
CA ARG A 39 14.14 -12.50 -7.33
C ARG A 39 12.88 -11.81 -6.76
N LEU A 40 12.27 -10.92 -7.54
CA LEU A 40 11.06 -10.16 -7.17
C LEU A 40 9.84 -11.04 -6.91
N THR A 41 9.79 -12.19 -7.55
CA THR A 41 8.58 -13.00 -7.54
C THR A 41 8.64 -14.18 -6.56
N SER A 42 9.84 -14.54 -6.07
CA SER A 42 10.04 -15.72 -5.22
C SER A 42 9.33 -16.98 -5.77
N ALA A 43 9.20 -17.10 -7.10
CA ALA A 43 8.47 -18.17 -7.78
C ALA A 43 9.43 -19.10 -8.51
N GLY A 44 9.00 -20.34 -8.75
CA GLY A 44 9.77 -21.29 -9.57
C GLY A 44 9.98 -20.75 -10.99
N ALA A 45 11.23 -20.88 -11.49
CA ALA A 45 11.66 -20.35 -12.80
C ALA A 45 10.75 -20.75 -13.97
N GLY A 46 10.27 -22.00 -14.01
CA GLY A 46 9.42 -22.48 -15.10
C GLY A 46 8.04 -21.79 -15.18
N GLY A 47 7.45 -21.46 -14.04
CA GLY A 47 6.17 -20.75 -14.00
C GLY A 47 6.29 -19.32 -14.54
N ILE A 48 7.31 -18.58 -14.07
CA ILE A 48 7.56 -17.20 -14.52
C ILE A 48 7.89 -17.16 -16.02
N HIS A 49 8.73 -18.08 -16.50
CA HIS A 49 9.08 -18.13 -17.92
C HIS A 49 7.83 -18.31 -18.80
N ARG A 50 6.96 -19.26 -18.47
CA ARG A 50 5.74 -19.52 -19.23
C ARG A 50 4.81 -18.30 -19.28
N GLU A 51 4.58 -17.64 -18.13
CA GLU A 51 3.72 -16.45 -18.08
C GLU A 51 4.33 -15.28 -18.86
N LEU A 52 5.64 -15.03 -18.72
CA LEU A 52 6.32 -14.00 -19.51
C LEU A 52 6.18 -14.24 -21.03
N GLN A 53 6.36 -15.48 -21.47
CA GLN A 53 6.20 -15.82 -22.89
C GLN A 53 4.75 -15.59 -23.37
N GLN A 54 3.75 -15.86 -22.54
CA GLN A 54 2.36 -15.54 -22.87
C GLN A 54 2.14 -14.03 -22.98
N PHE A 55 2.66 -13.22 -22.04
CA PHE A 55 2.54 -11.77 -22.10
C PHE A 55 3.28 -11.15 -23.29
N VAL A 56 4.44 -11.71 -23.66
CA VAL A 56 5.16 -11.30 -24.87
C VAL A 56 4.38 -11.64 -26.13
N ARG A 57 3.85 -12.88 -26.25
CA ARG A 57 3.01 -13.29 -27.38
C ARG A 57 1.72 -12.48 -27.52
N ALA A 58 1.12 -12.09 -26.39
CA ALA A 58 -0.04 -11.22 -26.36
C ALA A 58 0.30 -9.74 -26.67
N GLY A 59 1.58 -9.40 -26.79
CA GLY A 59 2.03 -8.03 -27.03
C GLY A 59 1.94 -7.10 -25.80
N LEU A 60 1.58 -7.61 -24.63
CA LEU A 60 1.48 -6.84 -23.38
C LEU A 60 2.87 -6.46 -22.84
N VAL A 61 3.86 -7.30 -23.10
CA VAL A 61 5.26 -7.13 -22.66
C VAL A 61 6.16 -7.20 -23.90
N ARG A 62 7.14 -6.33 -23.96
CA ARG A 62 8.22 -6.36 -24.95
C ARG A 62 9.47 -6.94 -24.32
N GLU A 63 10.22 -7.75 -25.06
CA GLU A 63 11.53 -8.20 -24.66
C GLU A 63 12.61 -7.61 -25.57
N ARG A 64 13.76 -7.26 -24.98
CA ARG A 64 14.95 -6.77 -25.73
C ARG A 64 16.21 -7.40 -25.15
N PRO A 65 17.18 -7.80 -25.97
CA PRO A 65 18.52 -8.17 -25.52
C PRO A 65 19.29 -6.91 -25.15
N VAL A 66 19.81 -6.85 -23.92
CA VAL A 66 20.68 -5.76 -23.45
C VAL A 66 21.87 -6.39 -22.72
N GLY A 67 23.09 -6.18 -23.18
CA GLY A 67 24.30 -6.73 -22.55
C GLY A 67 24.27 -8.26 -22.40
N GLY A 68 23.74 -8.99 -23.37
CA GLY A 68 23.60 -10.45 -23.31
C GLY A 68 22.50 -10.99 -22.39
N ARG A 69 21.69 -10.10 -21.80
CA ARG A 69 20.56 -10.45 -20.94
C ARG A 69 19.23 -10.09 -21.62
N ARG A 70 18.19 -10.85 -21.34
CA ARG A 70 16.82 -10.46 -21.77
C ARG A 70 16.23 -9.53 -20.74
N ILE A 71 15.79 -8.36 -21.20
CA ILE A 71 15.12 -7.34 -20.41
C ILE A 71 13.69 -7.23 -20.90
N TYR A 72 12.75 -7.17 -19.96
CA TYR A 72 11.32 -7.13 -20.19
C TYR A 72 10.78 -5.75 -19.83
N PHE A 73 9.90 -5.23 -20.67
CA PHE A 73 9.27 -3.91 -20.53
C PHE A 73 7.77 -4.04 -20.75
N PRO A 74 6.94 -3.31 -20.01
CA PRO A 74 5.54 -3.12 -20.41
C PRO A 74 5.47 -2.54 -21.81
N ASN A 75 4.52 -2.99 -22.61
CA ASN A 75 4.26 -2.38 -23.92
C ASN A 75 3.28 -1.22 -23.79
N GLU A 76 3.80 -0.01 -23.62
CA GLU A 76 3.00 1.21 -23.46
C GLU A 76 2.11 1.56 -24.67
N ALA A 77 2.45 1.02 -25.87
CA ALA A 77 1.63 1.21 -27.07
C ALA A 77 0.51 0.17 -27.19
N HIS A 78 0.38 -0.77 -26.25
CA HIS A 78 -0.70 -1.77 -26.30
C HIS A 78 -2.04 -1.13 -25.94
N PRO A 79 -3.15 -1.41 -26.68
CA PRO A 79 -4.44 -0.75 -26.48
C PRO A 79 -5.00 -0.77 -25.06
N ILE A 80 -4.70 -1.81 -24.27
CA ILE A 80 -5.18 -1.94 -22.88
C ILE A 80 -4.08 -1.67 -21.85
N TYR A 81 -2.99 -0.99 -22.24
CA TYR A 81 -1.85 -0.78 -21.32
C TYR A 81 -2.25 0.00 -20.07
N GLU A 82 -2.95 1.11 -20.23
CA GLU A 82 -3.33 1.97 -19.11
C GLU A 82 -4.33 1.29 -18.18
N GLU A 83 -5.31 0.56 -18.73
CA GLU A 83 -6.26 -0.21 -17.93
C GLU A 83 -5.58 -1.32 -17.15
N LEU A 84 -4.70 -2.09 -17.80
CA LEU A 84 -3.97 -3.18 -17.15
C LEU A 84 -3.05 -2.63 -16.03
N ARG A 85 -2.36 -1.52 -16.31
CA ARG A 85 -1.52 -0.83 -15.33
C ARG A 85 -2.34 -0.33 -14.15
N ALA A 86 -3.51 0.29 -14.41
CA ALA A 86 -4.40 0.76 -13.36
C ALA A 86 -4.93 -0.38 -12.49
N ILE A 87 -5.34 -1.50 -13.09
CA ILE A 87 -5.77 -2.70 -12.38
C ILE A 87 -4.63 -3.28 -11.56
N ALA A 88 -3.44 -3.45 -12.15
CA ALA A 88 -2.28 -3.98 -11.47
C ALA A 88 -1.89 -3.10 -10.26
N ARG A 89 -1.85 -1.77 -10.41
CA ARG A 89 -1.56 -0.84 -9.32
C ARG A 89 -2.59 -0.92 -8.19
N LYS A 90 -3.87 -0.98 -8.51
CA LYS A 90 -4.95 -1.04 -7.51
C LYS A 90 -4.98 -2.36 -6.75
N LEU A 91 -4.77 -3.49 -7.43
CA LEU A 91 -4.92 -4.81 -6.84
C LEU A 91 -3.61 -5.40 -6.30
N LEU A 92 -2.47 -5.03 -6.88
CA LEU A 92 -1.18 -5.67 -6.66
C LEU A 92 -0.07 -4.66 -6.27
N GLY A 93 -0.38 -3.37 -6.26
CA GLY A 93 0.57 -2.31 -5.95
C GLY A 93 0.86 -2.20 -4.45
N ILE A 94 1.73 -1.24 -4.12
CA ILE A 94 2.17 -0.98 -2.74
C ILE A 94 1.00 -0.85 -1.76
N PRO A 95 -0.06 -0.03 -2.04
CA PRO A 95 -1.16 0.13 -1.09
C PRO A 95 -1.92 -1.16 -0.81
N ALA A 96 -2.13 -2.00 -1.83
CA ALA A 96 -2.85 -3.26 -1.67
C ALA A 96 -2.09 -4.26 -0.79
N LEU A 97 -0.77 -4.33 -0.94
CA LEU A 97 0.08 -5.22 -0.15
C LEU A 97 0.19 -4.76 1.30
N VAL A 98 0.42 -3.45 1.51
CA VAL A 98 0.48 -2.89 2.88
C VAL A 98 -0.86 -3.06 3.58
N LYS A 99 -1.98 -2.76 2.90
CA LYS A 99 -3.33 -2.98 3.45
C LYS A 99 -3.54 -4.43 3.86
N LYS A 100 -3.19 -5.39 2.99
CA LYS A 100 -3.30 -6.83 3.29
C LYS A 100 -2.46 -7.25 4.50
N ALA A 101 -1.26 -6.70 4.67
CA ALA A 101 -0.40 -6.97 5.82
C ALA A 101 -0.99 -6.41 7.13
N LEU A 102 -1.72 -5.29 7.07
CA LEU A 102 -2.36 -4.67 8.22
C LEU A 102 -3.73 -5.27 8.56
N GLU A 103 -4.36 -6.00 7.65
CA GLU A 103 -5.73 -6.54 7.79
C GLU A 103 -5.95 -7.37 9.06
N PRO A 104 -5.01 -8.26 9.52
CA PRO A 104 -5.17 -9.01 10.76
C PRO A 104 -5.26 -8.13 12.01
N PHE A 105 -4.80 -6.89 11.93
CA PHE A 105 -4.75 -5.94 13.02
C PHE A 105 -5.79 -4.82 12.89
N SER A 106 -6.63 -4.87 11.86
CA SER A 106 -7.55 -3.80 11.50
C SER A 106 -8.46 -3.35 12.65
N MET A 107 -8.92 -4.28 13.48
CA MET A 107 -9.78 -3.96 14.65
C MET A 107 -9.10 -3.12 15.74
N GLN A 108 -7.76 -3.04 15.73
CA GLN A 108 -6.95 -2.29 16.70
C GLN A 108 -6.34 -1.03 16.07
N ILE A 109 -6.57 -0.83 14.77
CA ILE A 109 -6.11 0.31 13.99
C ILE A 109 -7.31 1.20 13.71
N GLU A 110 -7.29 2.44 14.20
CA GLU A 110 -8.31 3.43 13.91
C GLU A 110 -8.14 4.00 12.50
N ARG A 111 -6.88 4.28 12.12
CA ARG A 111 -6.52 4.78 10.81
C ARG A 111 -5.11 4.32 10.42
N ALA A 112 -4.93 3.92 9.17
CA ALA A 112 -3.62 3.69 8.59
C ALA A 112 -3.56 4.23 7.17
N PHE A 113 -2.43 4.87 6.82
CA PHE A 113 -2.23 5.45 5.49
C PHE A 113 -0.76 5.50 5.10
N ILE A 114 -0.51 5.49 3.80
CA ILE A 114 0.81 5.76 3.23
C ILE A 114 0.95 7.28 3.02
N TYR A 115 2.11 7.83 3.32
CA TYR A 115 2.46 9.23 3.08
C TYR A 115 3.82 9.33 2.36
N GLY A 116 4.36 10.52 2.22
CA GLY A 116 5.69 10.70 1.63
C GLY A 116 5.74 10.60 0.11
N SER A 117 6.80 10.07 -0.45
CA SER A 117 7.06 10.02 -1.90
C SER A 117 6.04 9.15 -2.64
N VAL A 118 5.68 8.00 -2.07
CA VAL A 118 4.69 7.06 -2.64
C VAL A 118 3.33 7.74 -2.82
N ALA A 119 2.86 8.44 -1.79
CA ALA A 119 1.56 9.11 -1.84
C ALA A 119 1.52 10.27 -2.85
N ARG A 120 2.66 10.92 -3.09
CA ARG A 120 2.78 12.00 -4.08
C ARG A 120 2.99 11.51 -5.52
N ASN A 121 3.07 10.20 -5.78
CA ASN A 121 3.53 9.62 -7.06
C ASN A 121 4.90 10.17 -7.51
N ALA A 122 5.74 10.59 -6.56
CA ALA A 122 7.09 11.13 -6.77
C ALA A 122 8.16 10.14 -6.28
N GLU A 123 7.81 8.86 -6.25
CA GLU A 123 8.67 7.78 -5.78
C GLU A 123 9.68 7.37 -6.85
N ASP A 124 10.90 7.08 -6.40
CA ASP A 124 11.85 6.28 -7.15
C ASP A 124 11.89 4.84 -6.60
N ALA A 125 12.62 3.96 -7.27
CA ALA A 125 12.68 2.55 -6.90
C ALA A 125 13.40 2.31 -5.55
N GLU A 126 14.14 3.29 -5.05
CA GLU A 126 14.98 3.20 -3.83
C GLU A 126 14.33 3.86 -2.61
N SER A 127 13.28 4.69 -2.80
CA SER A 127 12.62 5.38 -1.70
C SER A 127 11.91 4.40 -0.76
N ASP A 128 12.01 4.60 0.55
CA ASP A 128 11.22 3.86 1.55
C ASP A 128 9.72 4.10 1.38
N ILE A 129 8.94 3.13 1.85
CA ILE A 129 7.48 3.24 1.91
C ILE A 129 7.10 3.71 3.31
N ASP A 130 6.70 4.96 3.43
CA ASP A 130 6.31 5.55 4.70
C ASP A 130 4.87 5.22 5.05
N VAL A 131 4.65 4.52 6.16
CA VAL A 131 3.32 4.12 6.66
C VAL A 131 3.06 4.78 8.01
N MET A 132 1.88 5.39 8.17
CA MET A 132 1.37 5.87 9.45
C MET A 132 0.30 4.92 9.95
N VAL A 133 0.41 4.50 11.21
CA VAL A 133 -0.55 3.64 11.90
C VAL A 133 -1.01 4.33 13.17
N ILE A 134 -2.29 4.62 13.27
CA ILE A 134 -2.94 5.28 14.42
C ILE A 134 -3.86 4.24 15.07
N GLY A 135 -3.63 3.94 16.32
CA GLY A 135 -4.33 2.89 17.04
C GLY A 135 -3.43 2.22 18.08
N ASN A 136 -3.91 1.10 18.62
CA ASN A 136 -3.19 0.32 19.64
C ASN A 136 -2.96 -1.14 19.21
N PRO A 137 -2.46 -1.39 17.98
CA PRO A 137 -2.12 -2.75 17.56
C PRO A 137 -0.82 -3.24 18.24
N PRO A 138 -0.58 -4.56 18.30
CA PRO A 138 0.68 -5.11 18.77
C PRO A 138 1.83 -4.76 17.81
N VAL A 139 2.57 -3.71 18.10
CA VAL A 139 3.57 -3.05 17.23
C VAL A 139 4.55 -4.06 16.62
N GLU A 140 5.13 -4.96 17.41
CA GLU A 140 6.11 -5.94 16.93
C GLU A 140 5.50 -6.88 15.87
N LYS A 141 4.24 -7.30 16.05
CA LYS A 141 3.56 -8.16 15.08
C LYS A 141 3.25 -7.42 13.78
N VAL A 142 2.85 -6.15 13.88
CA VAL A 142 2.62 -5.30 12.71
C VAL A 142 3.91 -5.08 11.94
N LEU A 143 5.02 -4.77 12.62
CA LEU A 143 6.33 -4.63 11.98
C LEU A 143 6.76 -5.92 11.29
N GLY A 144 6.59 -7.08 11.93
CA GLY A 144 6.86 -8.38 11.32
C GLY A 144 6.06 -8.61 10.04
N ALA A 145 4.75 -8.33 10.07
CA ALA A 145 3.88 -8.48 8.89
C ALA A 145 4.26 -7.51 7.75
N LEU A 146 4.71 -6.29 8.08
CA LEU A 146 5.21 -5.34 7.08
C LEU A 146 6.55 -5.79 6.49
N GLN A 147 7.46 -6.32 7.29
CA GLN A 147 8.73 -6.88 6.83
C GLN A 147 8.55 -8.08 5.89
N GLU A 148 7.54 -8.92 6.12
CA GLU A 148 7.24 -10.07 5.25
C GLU A 148 6.89 -9.66 3.82
N ILE A 149 6.37 -8.46 3.59
CA ILE A 149 6.01 -7.97 2.26
C ILE A 149 7.14 -7.21 1.56
N GLU A 150 8.19 -6.78 2.26
CA GLU A 150 9.32 -6.02 1.69
C GLU A 150 9.99 -6.72 0.50
N PRO A 151 10.25 -8.05 0.53
CA PRO A 151 10.81 -8.74 -0.63
C PRO A 151 9.96 -8.62 -1.89
N ALA A 152 8.62 -8.62 -1.74
CA ALA A 152 7.69 -8.48 -2.86
C ALA A 152 7.58 -7.03 -3.36
N LEU A 153 7.91 -6.05 -2.53
CA LEU A 153 7.94 -4.62 -2.83
C LEU A 153 9.31 -4.17 -3.32
N CYS A 154 10.37 -4.93 -2.98
CA CYS A 154 11.79 -4.55 -3.16
C CYS A 154 12.14 -3.21 -2.52
N ARG A 155 11.46 -2.88 -1.45
CA ARG A 155 11.59 -1.61 -0.72
C ARG A 155 11.36 -1.85 0.75
N HIS A 156 12.04 -1.08 1.56
CA HIS A 156 11.81 -1.05 3.00
C HIS A 156 10.48 -0.35 3.34
N VAL A 157 9.79 -0.86 4.37
CA VAL A 157 8.54 -0.26 4.87
C VAL A 157 8.81 0.37 6.24
N SER A 158 8.87 1.70 6.26
CA SER A 158 9.06 2.50 7.47
C SER A 158 7.70 2.82 8.10
N ALA A 159 7.35 2.16 9.21
CA ALA A 159 6.08 2.40 9.89
C ALA A 159 6.27 3.26 11.15
N ARG A 160 5.39 4.25 11.33
CA ARG A 160 5.28 5.07 12.54
C ARG A 160 3.93 4.83 13.20
N PHE A 161 3.98 4.66 14.54
CA PHE A 161 2.82 4.33 15.34
C PHE A 161 2.49 5.51 16.26
N TYR A 162 1.21 5.82 16.39
CA TYR A 162 0.69 6.80 17.31
C TYR A 162 -0.55 6.26 18.00
N ASP A 163 -0.64 6.48 19.32
CA ASP A 163 -1.92 6.40 20.01
C ASP A 163 -2.89 7.46 19.47
N PRO A 164 -4.20 7.17 19.32
CA PRO A 164 -5.16 8.12 18.78
C PRO A 164 -5.21 9.46 19.53
N VAL A 165 -5.14 9.42 20.87
CA VAL A 165 -5.15 10.63 21.71
C VAL A 165 -3.88 11.44 21.52
N GLU A 166 -2.74 10.77 21.46
CA GLU A 166 -1.45 11.39 21.20
C GLU A 166 -1.39 12.03 19.81
N PHE A 167 -1.86 11.31 18.78
CA PHE A 167 -1.90 11.83 17.40
C PHE A 167 -2.72 13.13 17.31
N HIS A 168 -3.87 13.18 17.96
CA HIS A 168 -4.69 14.39 17.98
C HIS A 168 -4.05 15.55 18.74
N LYS A 169 -3.39 15.27 19.88
CA LYS A 169 -2.70 16.29 20.67
C LYS A 169 -1.48 16.86 19.94
N LEU A 170 -0.66 15.99 19.35
CA LEU A 170 0.56 16.38 18.66
C LEU A 170 0.29 16.97 17.28
N GLY A 171 -0.82 16.62 16.63
CA GLY A 171 -1.17 17.09 15.31
C GLY A 171 -1.19 18.61 15.16
N ALA A 172 -1.55 19.34 16.24
CA ALA A 172 -1.56 20.79 16.26
C ALA A 172 -0.18 21.44 16.52
N SER A 173 0.76 20.73 17.13
CA SER A 173 2.05 21.28 17.60
C SER A 173 3.28 20.68 16.93
N ASN A 174 3.16 19.50 16.32
CA ASN A 174 4.27 18.80 15.71
C ASN A 174 4.35 19.13 14.21
N ALA A 175 5.41 19.83 13.79
CA ALA A 175 5.63 20.24 12.40
C ALA A 175 5.71 19.06 11.41
N PHE A 176 6.14 17.87 11.84
CA PHE A 176 6.14 16.68 11.00
C PHE A 176 4.70 16.21 10.73
N LEU A 177 3.90 16.04 11.78
CA LEU A 177 2.50 15.62 11.63
C LEU A 177 1.67 16.62 10.84
N GLN A 178 1.88 17.92 11.03
CA GLN A 178 1.24 18.96 10.21
C GLN A 178 1.56 18.79 8.72
N ARG A 179 2.82 18.59 8.37
CA ARG A 179 3.23 18.33 6.97
C ARG A 179 2.62 17.06 6.40
N VAL A 180 2.56 15.98 7.19
CA VAL A 180 1.95 14.73 6.77
C VAL A 180 0.44 14.90 6.53
N GLN A 181 -0.27 15.59 7.45
CA GLN A 181 -1.70 15.82 7.34
C GLN A 181 -2.09 16.77 6.19
N ALA A 182 -1.23 17.75 5.88
CA ALA A 182 -1.44 18.67 4.76
C ALA A 182 -0.99 18.09 3.41
N GLY A 183 -0.23 17.01 3.42
CA GLY A 183 0.30 16.35 2.23
C GLY A 183 -0.64 15.32 1.60
N ALA A 184 -0.21 14.76 0.47
CA ALA A 184 -0.91 13.63 -0.14
C ALA A 184 -0.79 12.37 0.74
N THR A 185 -1.91 11.66 0.92
CA THR A 185 -1.98 10.38 1.62
C THR A 185 -2.73 9.35 0.79
N ILE A 186 -2.41 8.06 0.98
CA ILE A 186 -3.17 6.95 0.42
C ILE A 186 -3.74 6.17 1.60
N GLU A 187 -5.05 6.27 1.80
CA GLU A 187 -5.74 5.61 2.90
C GLU A 187 -5.75 4.08 2.71
N LEU A 188 -5.41 3.35 3.77
CA LEU A 188 -5.38 1.89 3.82
C LEU A 188 -6.49 1.34 4.69
N ILE A 189 -6.63 1.89 5.89
CA ILE A 189 -7.66 1.58 6.88
C ILE A 189 -8.18 2.90 7.41
N GLU A 190 -9.50 3.06 7.39
CA GLU A 190 -10.20 4.16 8.03
C GLU A 190 -11.47 3.59 8.63
N HIS A 191 -11.51 3.50 9.95
CA HIS A 191 -12.76 3.23 10.65
C HIS A 191 -13.42 4.58 10.91
N ALA A 192 -14.62 4.76 10.38
CA ALA A 192 -15.43 5.93 10.71
C ALA A 192 -15.49 6.06 12.24
N LEU A 193 -14.93 7.12 12.78
CA LEU A 193 -15.01 7.42 14.20
C LEU A 193 -16.48 7.32 14.60
N LEU A 194 -16.81 6.42 15.52
CA LEU A 194 -18.08 6.48 16.21
C LEU A 194 -18.20 7.93 16.72
N PRO A 195 -19.31 8.65 16.46
CA PRO A 195 -19.43 10.03 16.86
C PRO A 195 -19.10 10.13 18.34
N LYS A 196 -18.10 10.98 18.68
CA LYS A 196 -17.69 11.21 20.07
C LYS A 196 -18.95 11.43 20.89
N ALA A 197 -19.17 10.63 21.91
CA ALA A 197 -20.25 10.84 22.86
C ALA A 197 -20.16 12.28 23.34
N VAL A 198 -21.17 13.08 23.00
CA VAL A 198 -21.32 14.46 23.48
C VAL A 198 -21.31 14.38 25.00
N PRO A 199 -20.40 15.08 25.72
CA PRO A 199 -20.42 15.03 27.17
C PRO A 199 -21.78 15.53 27.64
N ALA A 200 -22.48 14.69 28.42
CA ALA A 200 -23.79 14.98 28.96
C ALA A 200 -23.76 16.36 29.66
N GLY A 201 -24.57 17.25 29.14
CA GLY A 201 -24.63 18.65 29.53
C GLY A 201 -24.72 18.82 31.06
N SER A 202 -23.90 19.68 31.58
CA SER A 202 -23.95 20.20 32.95
C SER A 202 -25.37 20.69 33.25
N LYS A 203 -26.03 20.02 34.19
CA LYS A 203 -27.32 20.50 34.76
C LYS A 203 -27.12 21.89 35.30
N LYS A 204 -27.69 22.91 34.65
CA LYS A 204 -27.87 24.24 35.20
C LYS A 204 -28.67 24.15 36.50
N LYS A 205 -28.05 24.43 37.66
CA LYS A 205 -28.72 24.68 38.90
C LYS A 205 -29.65 25.88 38.69
N LYS A 206 -30.95 25.68 38.72
CA LYS A 206 -31.96 26.75 38.90
C LYS A 206 -31.82 27.29 40.31
N SER A 207 -31.33 28.51 40.43
CA SER A 207 -31.47 29.30 41.64
C SER A 207 -32.92 29.67 41.79
N GLY A 208 -33.56 29.18 42.84
CA GLY A 208 -34.89 29.62 43.22
C GLY A 208 -34.84 31.04 43.81
N SER A 209 -35.54 31.98 43.19
CA SER A 209 -35.90 33.22 43.80
C SER A 209 -37.25 33.03 44.51
N LYS A 210 -37.30 33.40 45.78
CA LYS A 210 -38.50 33.46 46.61
C LYS A 210 -39.11 34.84 46.44
N PRO A 211 -40.41 34.98 46.19
CA PRO A 211 -41.09 36.29 46.30
C PRO A 211 -41.61 36.57 47.72
N PRO A 212 -42.06 37.78 47.98
CA PRO A 212 -42.26 38.38 49.31
C PRO A 212 -43.43 37.86 50.08
#